data_32203e10342a8b291845f10e8f373312
#
_entry.id   32203e10342a8b291845f10e8f373312
#
_cell.length_a   1.000
_cell.length_b   1.000
_cell.length_c   1.000
_cell.angle_alpha   90.00
_cell.angle_beta   90.00
_cell.angle_gamma   90.00
#
_symmetry.space_group_name_H-M   'P 1'
#
loop_
_entity.id
_entity.type
_entity.pdbx_description
1 polymer ?
#
loop_
_entity_poly.entity_id
_entity_poly.type
_entity_poly.pdbx_seq_one_letter_code
_entity_poly.pdbx_strand_id
1 'polypeptide(L)'
;YLNTLRCLYIKDGSNCWTVETEESFTISDTKYSIVIVEDKIIFNNSIGDITAVDISSGSIIWQTPTQSSKIKSEAYSFKVSQLVTDKKSIFFSNNKNEFYSLDVKTGTLNWLNKINSDITPILYNNYIFTFSNDGYFYVLQKNQGNIIRINHIFKFNKIKNRKKIKTIG
;
A
#
# COMPACT_ATOMS: atom_id res chain seq x y z
N TYR A 1 16.83 -11.21 -7.69
CA TYR A 1 16.45 -11.74 -6.38
C TYR A 1 15.27 -10.91 -5.87
N LEU A 2 14.11 -11.51 -5.93
CA LEU A 2 12.85 -10.94 -5.44
C LEU A 2 12.84 -11.06 -3.91
N ASN A 3 12.27 -10.06 -3.22
CA ASN A 3 12.08 -10.05 -1.76
C ASN A 3 13.35 -9.90 -0.89
N THR A 4 14.41 -9.31 -1.42
CA THR A 4 15.61 -9.00 -0.67
C THR A 4 15.77 -7.49 -0.52
N LEU A 5 15.86 -6.99 0.71
CA LEU A 5 16.24 -5.61 1.02
C LEU A 5 17.73 -5.57 1.40
N ARG A 6 18.49 -4.67 0.78
CA ARG A 6 19.94 -4.51 1.04
C ARG A 6 20.27 -3.08 1.41
N CYS A 7 21.09 -2.94 2.42
CA CYS A 7 21.80 -1.70 2.72
C CYS A 7 23.18 -1.73 2.05
N LEU A 8 23.53 -0.63 1.40
CA LEU A 8 24.83 -0.46 0.78
C LEU A 8 25.50 0.82 1.30
N TYR A 9 26.80 0.76 1.58
CA TYR A 9 27.58 1.95 1.89
C TYR A 9 27.73 2.83 0.65
N ILE A 10 27.40 4.11 0.77
CA ILE A 10 27.47 5.08 -0.35
C ILE A 10 28.90 5.24 -0.85
N LYS A 11 29.88 5.07 0.02
CA LYS A 11 31.31 5.30 -0.30
C LYS A 11 31.85 4.35 -1.35
N ASP A 12 31.48 3.08 -1.29
CA ASP A 12 32.10 2.01 -2.08
C ASP A 12 31.13 0.95 -2.58
N GLY A 13 29.84 1.07 -2.23
CA GLY A 13 28.81 0.10 -2.61
C GLY A 13 28.90 -1.23 -1.86
N SER A 14 29.77 -1.35 -0.85
CA SER A 14 29.84 -2.56 -0.03
C SER A 14 28.56 -2.79 0.77
N ASN A 15 28.25 -4.05 1.07
CA ASN A 15 27.04 -4.42 1.78
C ASN A 15 27.14 -4.09 3.27
N CYS A 16 26.15 -3.35 3.82
CA CYS A 16 26.01 -3.14 5.26
C CYS A 16 25.33 -4.35 5.92
N TRP A 17 24.13 -4.66 5.40
CA TRP A 17 23.31 -5.79 5.84
C TRP A 17 22.34 -6.20 4.72
N THR A 18 21.77 -7.39 4.84
CA THR A 18 20.80 -7.94 3.91
C THR A 18 19.66 -8.59 4.69
N VAL A 19 18.43 -8.33 4.28
CA VAL A 19 17.21 -8.94 4.83
C VAL A 19 16.49 -9.67 3.71
N GLU A 20 16.22 -10.94 3.92
CA GLU A 20 15.41 -11.76 3.02
C GLU A 20 14.03 -11.97 3.65
N THR A 21 12.98 -11.83 2.84
CA THR A 21 11.61 -12.11 3.25
C THR A 21 11.06 -13.29 2.44
N GLU A 22 9.91 -13.83 2.86
CA GLU A 22 9.30 -14.97 2.17
C GLU A 22 9.14 -14.70 0.67
N GLU A 23 9.51 -15.67 -0.14
CA GLU A 23 9.38 -15.62 -1.60
C GLU A 23 8.03 -16.17 -2.03
N SER A 24 7.42 -15.49 -2.99
CA SER A 24 6.37 -16.07 -3.82
C SER A 24 7.01 -16.79 -5.00
N PHE A 25 6.53 -18.00 -5.32
CA PHE A 25 6.94 -18.73 -6.54
C PHE A 25 6.49 -18.01 -7.83
N THR A 26 5.75 -16.92 -7.72
CA THR A 26 5.19 -16.18 -8.84
C THR A 26 5.76 -14.77 -8.88
N ILE A 27 6.16 -14.33 -10.08
CA ILE A 27 6.52 -12.93 -10.32
C ILE A 27 5.24 -12.12 -10.19
N SER A 28 5.16 -11.31 -9.14
CA SER A 28 4.05 -10.38 -8.94
C SER A 28 4.39 -9.03 -9.57
N ASP A 29 3.41 -8.38 -10.21
CA ASP A 29 3.49 -6.97 -10.66
C ASP A 29 3.42 -5.98 -9.48
N THR A 30 3.55 -6.46 -8.25
CA THR A 30 3.51 -5.63 -7.04
C THR A 30 4.67 -4.65 -7.05
N LYS A 31 4.35 -3.37 -6.94
CA LYS A 31 5.34 -2.32 -6.76
C LYS A 31 5.91 -2.40 -5.36
N TYR A 32 7.22 -2.58 -5.27
CA TYR A 32 7.91 -2.46 -3.99
C TYR A 32 7.88 -1.02 -3.50
N SER A 33 7.61 -0.85 -2.24
CA SER A 33 7.55 0.44 -1.59
C SER A 33 8.33 0.40 -0.28
N ILE A 34 9.07 1.48 -0.02
CA ILE A 34 9.87 1.65 1.18
C ILE A 34 9.50 2.99 1.79
N VAL A 35 9.26 3.01 3.10
CA VAL A 35 9.15 4.22 3.90
C VAL A 35 10.12 4.14 5.06
N ILE A 36 10.73 5.29 5.41
CA ILE A 36 11.65 5.41 6.54
C ILE A 36 10.97 6.25 7.61
N VAL A 37 10.89 5.71 8.83
CA VAL A 37 10.32 6.39 9.98
C VAL A 37 11.24 6.20 11.16
N GLU A 38 11.84 7.30 11.63
CA GLU A 38 12.83 7.28 12.73
C GLU A 38 13.98 6.30 12.44
N ASP A 39 14.12 5.25 13.25
CA ASP A 39 15.13 4.20 13.17
C ASP A 39 14.67 2.97 12.35
N LYS A 40 13.53 3.05 11.67
CA LYS A 40 12.91 1.91 10.96
C LYS A 40 12.84 2.12 9.47
N ILE A 41 13.13 1.07 8.73
CA ILE A 41 12.76 0.92 7.32
C ILE A 41 11.57 -0.03 7.26
N ILE A 42 10.48 0.40 6.64
CA ILE A 42 9.27 -0.38 6.50
C ILE A 42 8.99 -0.57 5.01
N PHE A 43 8.80 -1.81 4.61
CA PHE A 43 8.64 -2.17 3.20
C PHE A 43 7.65 -3.33 3.02
N ASN A 44 7.12 -3.46 1.81
CA ASN A 44 6.32 -4.60 1.39
C ASN A 44 7.15 -5.60 0.59
N ASN A 45 6.84 -6.88 0.70
CA ASN A 45 7.37 -7.93 -0.15
C ASN A 45 6.46 -8.22 -1.36
N SER A 46 6.81 -9.20 -2.20
CA SER A 46 6.06 -9.56 -3.42
C SER A 46 4.67 -10.12 -3.16
N ILE A 47 4.43 -10.67 -1.97
CA ILE A 47 3.12 -11.18 -1.54
C ILE A 47 2.31 -10.13 -0.77
N GLY A 48 2.85 -8.92 -0.59
CA GLY A 48 2.17 -7.79 0.07
C GLY A 48 2.32 -7.73 1.57
N ASP A 49 3.05 -8.65 2.21
CA ASP A 49 3.34 -8.57 3.63
C ASP A 49 4.22 -7.37 3.94
N ILE A 50 3.99 -6.77 5.10
CA ILE A 50 4.71 -5.58 5.54
C ILE A 50 5.74 -5.97 6.59
N THR A 51 6.98 -5.57 6.37
CA THR A 51 8.10 -5.84 7.27
C THR A 51 8.75 -4.54 7.71
N ALA A 52 9.03 -4.39 8.99
CA ALA A 52 9.85 -3.33 9.55
C ALA A 52 11.19 -3.89 10.04
N VAL A 53 12.26 -3.20 9.68
CA VAL A 53 13.62 -3.53 10.09
C VAL A 53 14.30 -2.32 10.73
N ASP A 54 15.22 -2.57 11.63
CA ASP A 54 16.09 -1.55 12.18
C ASP A 54 17.05 -1.03 11.11
N ILE A 55 17.14 0.27 10.93
CA ILE A 55 17.91 0.90 9.85
C ILE A 55 19.43 0.64 9.98
N SER A 56 19.93 0.45 11.20
CA SER A 56 21.36 0.29 11.47
C SER A 56 21.84 -1.15 11.31
N SER A 57 21.04 -2.11 11.73
CA SER A 57 21.40 -3.53 11.78
C SER A 57 20.72 -4.41 10.73
N GLY A 58 19.62 -3.96 10.15
CA GLY A 58 18.76 -4.80 9.30
C GLY A 58 17.93 -5.84 10.06
N SER A 59 17.97 -5.82 11.40
CA SER A 59 17.21 -6.77 12.22
C SER A 59 15.72 -6.55 12.07
N ILE A 60 14.94 -7.62 11.86
CA ILE A 60 13.49 -7.53 11.78
C ILE A 60 12.92 -7.12 13.14
N ILE A 61 12.16 -6.02 13.17
CA ILE A 61 11.46 -5.52 14.36
C ILE A 61 10.08 -6.16 14.46
N TRP A 62 9.34 -6.15 13.34
CA TRP A 62 8.04 -6.81 13.21
C TRP A 62 7.74 -7.16 11.76
N GLN A 63 6.84 -8.11 11.58
CA GLN A 63 6.32 -8.50 10.28
C GLN A 63 4.82 -8.74 10.38
N THR A 64 4.06 -8.14 9.46
CA THR A 64 2.60 -8.24 9.43
C THR A 64 2.16 -8.90 8.12
N PRO A 65 1.64 -10.13 8.18
CA PRO A 65 1.05 -10.78 7.01
C PRO A 65 -0.24 -10.05 6.65
N THR A 66 -0.41 -9.73 5.35
CA THR A 66 -1.61 -9.05 4.84
C THR A 66 -2.50 -9.99 4.04
N GLN A 67 -2.07 -11.23 3.83
CA GLN A 67 -2.83 -12.21 3.06
C GLN A 67 -3.32 -13.36 3.93
N SER A 68 -4.59 -13.74 3.72
CA SER A 68 -5.07 -15.03 4.22
C SER A 68 -4.43 -16.17 3.40
N SER A 69 -4.18 -17.32 4.03
CA SER A 69 -3.56 -18.50 3.43
C SER A 69 -4.19 -19.02 2.12
N LYS A 70 -5.39 -18.59 1.78
CA LYS A 70 -6.10 -18.93 0.53
C LYS A 70 -5.58 -18.19 -0.71
N ILE A 71 -4.81 -17.10 -0.55
CA ILE A 71 -4.45 -16.21 -1.67
C ILE A 71 -3.11 -16.58 -2.30
N LYS A 72 -2.34 -17.50 -1.73
CA LYS A 72 -1.06 -17.96 -2.32
C LYS A 72 -1.19 -18.50 -3.76
N SER A 73 -2.38 -18.97 -4.17
CA SER A 73 -2.65 -19.46 -5.53
C SER A 73 -3.00 -18.35 -6.55
N GLU A 74 -3.36 -17.14 -6.10
CA GLU A 74 -3.79 -16.03 -6.97
C GLU A 74 -2.75 -14.89 -7.06
N ALA A 75 -1.51 -15.16 -6.71
CA ALA A 75 -0.44 -14.15 -6.60
C ALA A 75 -0.16 -13.38 -7.91
N TYR A 76 -0.48 -13.94 -9.08
CA TYR A 76 -0.25 -13.28 -10.37
C TYR A 76 -1.00 -11.96 -10.57
N SER A 77 -2.14 -11.77 -9.93
CA SER A 77 -2.96 -10.57 -10.08
C SER A 77 -2.96 -9.67 -8.83
N PHE A 78 -2.12 -9.99 -7.85
CA PHE A 78 -2.07 -9.23 -6.61
C PHE A 78 -1.30 -7.92 -6.81
N LYS A 79 -1.92 -6.81 -6.42
CA LYS A 79 -1.33 -5.48 -6.49
C LYS A 79 -1.53 -4.76 -5.18
N VAL A 80 -0.47 -4.11 -4.72
CA VAL A 80 -0.45 -3.28 -3.51
C VAL A 80 -0.10 -1.85 -3.91
N SER A 81 -0.73 -0.87 -3.29
CA SER A 81 -0.35 0.52 -3.42
C SER A 81 1.01 0.78 -2.77
N GLN A 82 1.62 1.91 -3.07
CA GLN A 82 2.77 2.37 -2.28
C GLN A 82 2.35 2.65 -0.83
N LEU A 83 3.28 2.42 0.09
CA LEU A 83 3.12 2.73 1.50
C LEU A 83 3.20 4.24 1.70
N VAL A 84 2.32 4.80 2.53
CA VAL A 84 2.42 6.17 3.01
C VAL A 84 2.32 6.20 4.53
N THR A 85 2.95 7.16 5.17
CA THR A 85 3.01 7.23 6.63
C THR A 85 2.84 8.66 7.14
N ASP A 86 2.24 8.79 8.32
CA ASP A 86 2.21 10.02 9.11
C ASP A 86 3.13 9.96 10.33
N LYS A 87 4.09 9.02 10.34
CA LYS A 87 5.05 8.68 11.40
C LYS A 87 4.46 7.86 12.56
N LYS A 88 3.14 7.80 12.72
CA LYS A 88 2.45 6.97 13.71
C LYS A 88 1.85 5.74 13.09
N SER A 89 1.28 5.91 11.92
CA SER A 89 0.59 4.85 11.18
C SER A 89 1.12 4.75 9.75
N ILE A 90 1.00 3.56 9.18
CA ILE A 90 1.26 3.26 7.77
C ILE A 90 -0.09 2.99 7.12
N PHE A 91 -0.28 3.54 5.92
CA PHE A 91 -1.50 3.38 5.14
C PHE A 91 -1.16 2.82 3.77
N PHE A 92 -1.89 1.82 3.34
CA PHE A 92 -1.78 1.21 2.01
C PHE A 92 -3.05 0.42 1.69
N SER A 93 -3.20 0.07 0.43
CA SER A 93 -4.35 -0.69 -0.06
C SER A 93 -3.91 -1.76 -1.04
N ASN A 94 -4.82 -2.70 -1.33
CA ASN A 94 -4.61 -3.72 -2.33
C ASN A 94 -5.84 -3.91 -3.24
N ASN A 95 -5.66 -4.65 -4.32
CA ASN A 95 -6.73 -4.96 -5.27
C ASN A 95 -7.63 -6.15 -4.83
N LYS A 96 -7.57 -6.54 -3.56
CA LYS A 96 -8.43 -7.56 -2.95
C LYS A 96 -9.45 -6.95 -1.97
N ASN A 97 -9.81 -5.68 -2.17
CA ASN A 97 -10.74 -4.92 -1.34
C ASN A 97 -10.25 -4.65 0.08
N GLU A 98 -8.97 -4.39 0.26
CA GLU A 98 -8.41 -4.15 1.58
C GLU A 98 -7.60 -2.85 1.60
N PHE A 99 -7.96 -1.95 2.51
CA PHE A 99 -7.23 -0.72 2.81
C PHE A 99 -6.86 -0.74 4.29
N TYR A 100 -5.57 -0.77 4.56
CA TYR A 100 -5.00 -0.96 5.87
C TYR A 100 -4.51 0.33 6.51
N SER A 101 -4.62 0.39 7.84
CA SER A 101 -3.79 1.22 8.70
C SER A 101 -3.09 0.34 9.72
N LEU A 102 -1.76 0.35 9.74
CA LEU A 102 -0.95 -0.36 10.72
C LEU A 102 -0.23 0.64 11.62
N ASP A 103 0.00 0.26 12.87
CA ASP A 103 0.85 1.00 13.81
C ASP A 103 2.34 0.88 13.40
N VAL A 104 3.06 1.99 13.32
CA VAL A 104 4.48 2.02 12.90
C VAL A 104 5.39 1.28 13.88
N LYS A 105 5.09 1.30 15.19
CA LYS A 105 5.96 0.73 16.20
C LYS A 105 5.84 -0.78 16.30
N THR A 106 4.61 -1.28 16.18
CA THR A 106 4.26 -2.68 16.48
C THR A 106 3.84 -3.49 15.26
N GLY A 107 3.50 -2.84 14.13
CA GLY A 107 2.93 -3.50 12.97
C GLY A 107 1.49 -3.98 13.16
N THR A 108 0.87 -3.68 14.32
CA THR A 108 -0.50 -4.12 14.60
C THR A 108 -1.52 -3.35 13.77
N LEU A 109 -2.63 -4.02 13.45
CA LEU A 109 -3.73 -3.42 12.70
C LEU A 109 -4.45 -2.37 13.55
N ASN A 110 -4.48 -1.12 13.07
CA ASN A 110 -5.32 -0.06 13.65
C ASN A 110 -6.76 -0.20 13.14
N TRP A 111 -6.92 -0.30 11.82
CA TRP A 111 -8.20 -0.51 11.15
C TRP A 111 -8.02 -1.06 9.73
N LEU A 112 -9.09 -1.68 9.22
CA LEU A 112 -9.20 -2.23 7.87
C LEU A 112 -10.53 -1.80 7.24
N ASN A 113 -10.47 -1.26 6.01
CA ASN A 113 -11.65 -0.93 5.20
C ASN A 113 -11.70 -1.76 3.92
N LYS A 114 -12.91 -1.98 3.40
CA LYS A 114 -13.13 -2.68 2.14
C LYS A 114 -13.09 -1.69 0.98
N ILE A 115 -11.87 -1.41 0.48
CA ILE A 115 -11.63 -0.55 -0.68
C ILE A 115 -10.69 -1.25 -1.65
N ASN A 116 -11.16 -1.50 -2.87
CA ASN A 116 -10.36 -2.09 -3.95
C ASN A 116 -9.51 -1.01 -4.61
N SER A 117 -8.24 -0.91 -4.23
CA SER A 117 -7.33 0.10 -4.78
C SER A 117 -5.89 -0.39 -4.78
N ASP A 118 -5.16 -0.13 -5.85
CA ASP A 118 -3.71 -0.23 -5.93
C ASP A 118 -3.05 1.15 -6.14
N ILE A 119 -3.83 2.22 -5.93
CA ILE A 119 -3.39 3.61 -6.08
C ILE A 119 -2.84 4.11 -4.75
N THR A 120 -1.68 4.77 -4.80
CA THR A 120 -1.05 5.38 -3.61
C THR A 120 -2.00 6.40 -2.96
N PRO A 121 -2.36 6.21 -1.68
CA PRO A 121 -3.22 7.17 -0.97
C PRO A 121 -2.47 8.46 -0.66
N ILE A 122 -3.21 9.57 -0.56
CA ILE A 122 -2.68 10.88 -0.21
C ILE A 122 -3.13 11.23 1.20
N LEU A 123 -2.16 11.61 2.04
CA LEU A 123 -2.43 12.10 3.39
C LEU A 123 -2.46 13.61 3.42
N TYR A 124 -3.50 14.18 3.99
CA TYR A 124 -3.58 15.61 4.25
C TYR A 124 -4.32 15.89 5.57
N ASN A 125 -3.66 16.55 6.50
CA ASN A 125 -4.17 16.77 7.85
C ASN A 125 -4.67 15.46 8.50
N ASN A 126 -5.95 15.41 8.85
CA ASN A 126 -6.59 14.27 9.50
C ASN A 126 -7.29 13.33 8.52
N TYR A 127 -7.06 13.49 7.22
CA TYR A 127 -7.76 12.78 6.16
C TYR A 127 -6.83 11.98 5.26
N ILE A 128 -7.40 10.92 4.68
CA ILE A 128 -6.82 10.10 3.64
C ILE A 128 -7.71 10.23 2.40
N PHE A 129 -7.07 10.45 1.26
CA PHE A 129 -7.71 10.53 -0.04
C PHE A 129 -7.23 9.37 -0.89
N THR A 130 -8.14 8.59 -1.46
CA THR A 130 -7.80 7.50 -2.37
C THR A 130 -8.86 7.30 -3.44
N PHE A 131 -8.47 6.60 -4.52
CA PHE A 131 -9.37 6.19 -5.59
C PHE A 131 -9.45 4.67 -5.60
N SER A 132 -10.65 4.12 -5.79
CA SER A 132 -10.79 2.69 -6.03
C SER A 132 -10.67 2.37 -7.52
N ASN A 133 -10.29 1.13 -7.82
CA ASN A 133 -10.24 0.60 -9.18
C ASN A 133 -11.63 0.59 -9.84
N ASP A 134 -12.69 0.61 -9.03
CA ASP A 134 -14.09 0.69 -9.48
C ASP A 134 -14.55 2.13 -9.79
N GLY A 135 -13.65 3.10 -9.70
CA GLY A 135 -13.91 4.51 -10.05
C GLY A 135 -14.59 5.34 -8.98
N TYR A 136 -14.41 5.00 -7.72
CA TYR A 136 -14.85 5.80 -6.59
C TYR A 136 -13.70 6.60 -5.98
N PHE A 137 -13.97 7.84 -5.64
CA PHE A 137 -13.11 8.68 -4.81
C PHE A 137 -13.57 8.60 -3.36
N TYR A 138 -12.67 8.25 -2.46
CA TYR A 138 -12.90 8.12 -1.03
C TYR A 138 -12.16 9.19 -0.24
N VAL A 139 -12.82 9.70 0.79
CA VAL A 139 -12.22 10.49 1.86
C VAL A 139 -12.44 9.76 3.17
N LEU A 140 -11.35 9.39 3.85
CA LEU A 140 -11.39 8.68 5.12
C LEU A 140 -10.76 9.55 6.22
N GLN A 141 -11.21 9.33 7.45
CA GLN A 141 -10.56 9.85 8.64
C GLN A 141 -9.39 8.95 9.03
N LYS A 142 -8.18 9.52 9.20
CA LYS A 142 -6.95 8.75 9.45
C LYS A 142 -7.01 7.84 10.66
N ASN A 143 -7.49 8.36 11.80
CA ASN A 143 -7.37 7.66 13.08
C ASN A 143 -8.27 6.43 13.21
N GLN A 144 -9.45 6.48 12.60
CA GLN A 144 -10.48 5.44 12.78
C GLN A 144 -10.84 4.75 11.45
N GLY A 145 -10.36 5.26 10.31
CA GLY A 145 -10.72 4.74 9.01
C GLY A 145 -12.17 5.05 8.58
N ASN A 146 -12.91 5.87 9.33
CA ASN A 146 -14.28 6.19 8.98
C ASN A 146 -14.35 6.87 7.61
N ILE A 147 -15.20 6.34 6.73
CA ILE A 147 -15.44 6.91 5.41
C ILE A 147 -16.34 8.14 5.58
N ILE A 148 -15.80 9.33 5.26
CA ILE A 148 -16.52 10.60 5.37
C ILE A 148 -17.25 10.92 4.06
N ARG A 149 -16.65 10.55 2.92
CA ARG A 149 -17.20 10.85 1.60
C ARG A 149 -16.84 9.79 0.59
N ILE A 150 -17.80 9.49 -0.30
CA ILE A 150 -17.63 8.65 -1.47
C ILE A 150 -18.25 9.36 -2.67
N ASN A 151 -17.49 9.50 -3.76
CA ASN A 151 -17.97 10.05 -5.02
C ASN A 151 -17.63 9.11 -6.17
N HIS A 152 -18.60 8.80 -7.03
CA HIS A 152 -18.36 8.02 -8.23
C HIS A 152 -17.91 8.93 -9.39
N ILE A 153 -16.64 8.82 -9.80
CA ILE A 153 -15.99 9.75 -10.74
C ILE A 153 -16.54 9.57 -12.16
N PHE A 154 -16.75 8.34 -12.60
CA PHE A 154 -17.17 8.04 -13.96
C PHE A 154 -18.62 8.42 -14.27
N LYS A 155 -19.46 8.64 -13.25
CA LYS A 155 -20.85 9.05 -13.43
C LYS A 155 -20.98 10.40 -14.17
N PHE A 156 -20.04 11.30 -13.96
CA PHE A 156 -20.01 12.61 -14.60
C PHE A 156 -19.57 12.56 -16.08
N ASN A 157 -18.69 11.65 -16.46
CA ASN A 157 -18.22 11.51 -17.83
C ASN A 157 -19.29 10.97 -18.78
N LYS A 158 -20.18 10.08 -18.33
CA LYS A 158 -21.31 9.59 -19.13
C LYS A 158 -22.30 10.71 -19.52
N ILE A 159 -22.48 11.71 -18.67
CA ILE A 159 -23.40 12.84 -18.94
C ILE A 159 -22.78 13.81 -19.96
N LYS A 160 -21.48 14.08 -19.90
CA LYS A 160 -20.79 14.96 -20.87
C LYS A 160 -20.78 14.35 -22.28
N ASN A 161 -20.53 13.07 -22.41
CA ASN A 161 -20.56 12.38 -23.72
C ASN A 161 -21.96 12.32 -24.35
N ARG A 162 -23.04 12.17 -23.55
CA ARG A 162 -24.42 12.22 -24.07
C ARG A 162 -24.83 13.61 -24.54
N LYS A 163 -24.34 14.68 -23.95
CA LYS A 163 -24.60 16.06 -24.42
C LYS A 163 -23.85 16.40 -25.70
N LYS A 164 -22.64 15.84 -25.92
CA LYS A 164 -21.88 16.06 -27.16
C LYS A 164 -22.50 15.37 -28.38
N ILE A 165 -23.15 14.22 -28.19
CA ILE A 165 -23.81 13.49 -29.30
C ILE A 165 -25.13 14.15 -29.73
N LYS A 166 -25.78 14.95 -28.88
CA LYS A 166 -27.02 15.67 -29.23
C LYS A 166 -26.82 17.01 -29.95
N THR A 167 -25.56 17.47 -30.10
CA THR A 167 -25.24 18.75 -30.77
C THR A 167 -24.70 18.56 -32.20
N ILE A 168 -24.69 17.34 -32.73
CA ILE A 168 -24.27 17.00 -34.12
C ILE A 168 -25.44 16.29 -34.84
N GLY A 169 -26.64 16.83 -34.68
CA GLY A 169 -27.81 16.42 -35.42
C GLY A 169 -28.53 17.63 -35.97
#